data_bda99f4889d4325e49a08a136f509aa7
#
_entry.id   bda99f4889d4325e49a08a136f509aa7
#
_cell.length_a   1.000
_cell.length_b   1.000
_cell.length_c   1.000
_cell.angle_alpha   90.00
_cell.angle_beta   90.00
_cell.angle_gamma   90.00
#
_symmetry.space_group_name_H-M   'P 1'
#
loop_
_entity.id
_entity.type
_entity.pdbx_description
1 polymer ?
#
loop_
_entity_poly.entity_id
_entity_poly.type
_entity_poly.pdbx_seq_one_letter_code
_entity_poly.pdbx_strand_id
1 'polypeptide(L)'
;MDSFQVYKDMKARTNGEIYIGVVGPVRTGKSTFIRRFAELLILPNLKEEHVKQRTQDELPQAASGTTIMTTEPKFVPKEAADVKLSDDIEVKIRLADCVGFMVDGANGHTENGQERQVKTPWYDYEIPFTKAAEIGTQKVIHDHATIGFVVTTDGSVTDLPRENYVAAEERTVKELRQIGKPFLILLNCQKPYSKETERLKSALEEKYAAPVYPVNCEQLKEDDIYEMMRQVLYEFPVTEIEFYIPKWVEMLSRDHRIKKDLIENVKKIMAQMSDLRSVSGKDWKTESPYIDQILLDQVEMDTGKVILRISFCQKYYYEVLSELTETQIRSEYELISLMKELSSIKEEFSQIKDAFADVKMKGYGVVSPKKEEIHLDEPVIIKQGSRYGVKIRSEAPSIHMIRANIETEIAPIVGSEKQAEDLVAYIKKESEGPQGVWGTNIFGKSIEDLVMDGMRNKITLINEESQVKLQDSMQKIVNDSNGGLVCIII
;
A
#
# COMPACT_ATOMS: atom_id res chain seq x y z
N MET A 1 -20.86 11.51 -11.10
CA MET A 1 -21.18 11.58 -9.66
C MET A 1 -22.52 12.27 -9.52
N ASP A 2 -23.35 11.80 -8.62
CA ASP A 2 -24.60 12.45 -8.27
C ASP A 2 -24.29 13.74 -7.47
N SER A 3 -25.07 14.82 -7.64
CA SER A 3 -24.86 16.10 -6.91
C SER A 3 -24.82 15.92 -5.39
N PHE A 4 -25.61 14.98 -4.90
CA PHE A 4 -25.63 14.55 -3.52
C PHE A 4 -24.27 14.06 -3.02
N GLN A 5 -23.56 13.24 -3.81
CA GLN A 5 -22.28 12.67 -3.41
C GLN A 5 -21.17 13.72 -3.29
N VAL A 6 -21.12 14.70 -4.21
CA VAL A 6 -20.10 15.77 -4.17
C VAL A 6 -20.20 16.59 -2.89
N TYR A 7 -21.40 16.97 -2.47
CA TYR A 7 -21.57 17.73 -1.23
C TYR A 7 -21.28 16.91 0.03
N LYS A 8 -21.56 15.61 0.00
CA LYS A 8 -21.22 14.69 1.09
C LYS A 8 -19.71 14.56 1.25
N ASP A 9 -19.00 14.35 0.15
CA ASP A 9 -17.55 14.23 0.13
C ASP A 9 -16.89 15.56 0.56
N MET A 10 -17.42 16.70 0.08
CA MET A 10 -16.96 18.02 0.49
C MET A 10 -17.15 18.23 2.00
N LYS A 11 -18.29 17.84 2.55
CA LYS A 11 -18.56 17.89 3.99
C LYS A 11 -17.53 17.10 4.78
N ALA A 12 -17.20 15.88 4.35
CA ALA A 12 -16.19 15.04 4.98
C ALA A 12 -14.79 15.69 4.93
N ARG A 13 -14.40 16.23 3.78
CA ARG A 13 -13.09 16.87 3.57
C ARG A 13 -12.90 18.17 4.35
N THR A 14 -13.97 18.86 4.67
CA THR A 14 -13.95 20.16 5.37
C THR A 14 -14.46 20.08 6.81
N ASN A 15 -14.68 18.88 7.35
CA ASN A 15 -15.29 18.67 8.67
C ASN A 15 -16.65 19.37 8.83
N GLY A 16 -17.41 19.49 7.74
CA GLY A 16 -18.71 20.16 7.73
C GLY A 16 -18.65 21.69 7.63
N GLU A 17 -17.48 22.31 7.51
CA GLU A 17 -17.30 23.76 7.44
C GLU A 17 -16.70 24.18 6.09
N ILE A 18 -17.55 24.63 5.17
CA ILE A 18 -17.13 25.06 3.83
C ILE A 18 -16.95 26.59 3.82
N TYR A 19 -15.74 27.04 4.09
CA TYR A 19 -15.40 28.46 4.06
C TYR A 19 -14.70 28.79 2.74
N ILE A 20 -15.39 29.53 1.89
CA ILE A 20 -14.96 29.84 0.53
C ILE A 20 -14.30 31.22 0.49
N GLY A 21 -13.01 31.27 0.29
CA GLY A 21 -12.29 32.52 0.02
C GLY A 21 -12.42 32.90 -1.45
N VAL A 22 -13.14 33.97 -1.75
CA VAL A 22 -13.29 34.50 -3.11
C VAL A 22 -12.27 35.62 -3.32
N VAL A 23 -11.20 35.27 -4.01
CA VAL A 23 -10.00 36.10 -4.14
C VAL A 23 -9.67 36.38 -5.62
N GLY A 24 -8.69 37.23 -5.87
CA GLY A 24 -8.28 37.55 -7.23
C GLY A 24 -8.10 39.04 -7.46
N PRO A 25 -7.78 39.48 -8.69
CA PRO A 25 -7.63 40.87 -9.03
C PRO A 25 -8.88 41.71 -8.75
N VAL A 26 -8.74 43.00 -8.51
CA VAL A 26 -9.90 43.90 -8.39
C VAL A 26 -10.73 43.89 -9.66
N ARG A 27 -12.06 44.13 -9.55
CA ARG A 27 -12.99 44.24 -10.67
C ARG A 27 -13.20 43.02 -11.57
N THR A 28 -12.82 41.83 -11.11
CA THR A 28 -13.03 40.58 -11.85
C THR A 28 -14.44 39.99 -11.68
N GLY A 29 -15.31 40.62 -10.87
CA GLY A 29 -16.68 40.12 -10.63
C GLY A 29 -16.80 39.26 -9.35
N LYS A 30 -15.86 39.34 -8.41
CA LYS A 30 -15.90 38.59 -7.12
C LYS A 30 -17.22 38.78 -6.37
N SER A 31 -17.59 40.02 -6.12
CA SER A 31 -18.84 40.37 -5.38
C SER A 31 -20.10 39.92 -6.12
N THR A 32 -20.08 39.96 -7.47
CA THR A 32 -21.18 39.41 -8.29
C THR A 32 -21.30 37.91 -8.14
N PHE A 33 -20.18 37.20 -8.21
CA PHE A 33 -20.11 35.76 -7.94
C PHE A 33 -20.64 35.41 -6.55
N ILE A 34 -20.16 36.08 -5.50
CA ILE A 34 -20.59 35.87 -4.11
C ILE A 34 -22.10 36.03 -3.96
N ARG A 35 -22.64 37.12 -4.53
CA ARG A 35 -24.08 37.38 -4.50
C ARG A 35 -24.86 36.26 -5.18
N ARG A 36 -24.50 35.89 -6.40
CA ARG A 36 -25.20 34.86 -7.16
C ARG A 36 -25.07 33.48 -6.52
N PHE A 37 -23.87 33.13 -6.00
CA PHE A 37 -23.66 31.89 -5.24
C PHE A 37 -24.56 31.82 -4.00
N ALA A 38 -24.62 32.91 -3.24
CA ALA A 38 -25.48 32.97 -2.05
C ALA A 38 -26.97 32.91 -2.40
N GLU A 39 -27.42 33.63 -3.45
CA GLU A 39 -28.81 33.58 -3.96
C GLU A 39 -29.25 32.17 -4.39
N LEU A 40 -28.35 31.42 -5.04
CA LEU A 40 -28.65 30.09 -5.60
C LEU A 40 -28.50 28.98 -4.59
N LEU A 41 -27.47 28.99 -3.75
CA LEU A 41 -27.16 27.87 -2.87
C LEU A 41 -27.44 28.13 -1.39
N ILE A 42 -27.16 29.32 -0.87
CA ILE A 42 -27.27 29.59 0.57
C ILE A 42 -28.69 29.95 0.95
N LEU A 43 -29.22 31.05 0.37
CA LEU A 43 -30.54 31.59 0.75
C LEU A 43 -31.71 30.58 0.61
N PRO A 44 -31.78 29.76 -0.46
CA PRO A 44 -32.88 28.79 -0.59
C PRO A 44 -32.84 27.69 0.48
N ASN A 45 -31.64 27.37 0.98
CA ASN A 45 -31.39 26.22 1.87
C ASN A 45 -31.22 26.63 3.34
N LEU A 46 -31.43 27.89 3.70
CA LEU A 46 -31.49 28.36 5.09
C LEU A 46 -32.81 27.97 5.75
N LYS A 47 -32.74 27.45 6.99
CA LYS A 47 -33.93 26.99 7.73
C LYS A 47 -34.75 28.13 8.34
N GLU A 48 -34.09 29.20 8.78
CA GLU A 48 -34.69 30.28 9.56
C GLU A 48 -34.86 31.54 8.74
N GLU A 49 -36.10 32.03 8.65
CA GLU A 49 -36.44 33.19 7.82
C GLU A 49 -35.72 34.48 8.23
N HIS A 50 -35.48 34.67 9.53
CA HIS A 50 -34.74 35.85 10.02
C HIS A 50 -33.24 35.79 9.62
N VAL A 51 -32.65 34.59 9.60
CA VAL A 51 -31.26 34.40 9.12
C VAL A 51 -31.20 34.66 7.62
N LYS A 52 -32.19 34.21 6.89
CA LYS A 52 -32.30 34.45 5.44
C LYS A 52 -32.38 35.93 5.12
N GLN A 53 -33.27 36.68 5.79
CA GLN A 53 -33.41 38.11 5.58
C GLN A 53 -32.13 38.87 5.93
N ARG A 54 -31.50 38.54 7.08
CA ARG A 54 -30.22 39.11 7.49
C ARG A 54 -29.12 38.80 6.46
N THR A 55 -29.01 37.56 5.98
CA THR A 55 -28.03 37.16 4.97
C THR A 55 -28.26 37.91 3.67
N GLN A 56 -29.54 38.15 3.28
CA GLN A 56 -29.90 38.95 2.10
C GLN A 56 -29.41 40.39 2.22
N ASP A 57 -29.52 41.00 3.40
CA ASP A 57 -29.04 42.36 3.67
C ASP A 57 -27.49 42.45 3.68
N GLU A 58 -26.84 41.36 4.00
CA GLU A 58 -25.36 41.23 4.04
C GLU A 58 -24.75 41.01 2.62
N LEU A 59 -25.55 40.70 1.61
CA LEU A 59 -25.09 40.49 0.24
C LEU A 59 -24.35 41.71 -0.30
N PRO A 60 -23.24 41.53 -1.05
CA PRO A 60 -22.55 42.62 -1.70
C PRO A 60 -23.46 43.30 -2.72
N GLN A 61 -23.63 44.59 -2.62
CA GLN A 61 -24.34 45.35 -3.64
C GLN A 61 -23.47 45.43 -4.91
N ALA A 62 -24.06 45.14 -6.05
CA ALA A 62 -23.39 45.32 -7.34
C ALA A 62 -23.11 46.82 -7.55
N ALA A 63 -21.89 47.22 -7.26
CA ALA A 63 -21.48 48.59 -7.54
C ALA A 63 -21.24 48.76 -9.03
N SER A 64 -22.13 49.46 -9.68
CA SER A 64 -21.94 49.97 -11.04
C SER A 64 -20.90 51.14 -11.09
N GLY A 65 -20.31 51.49 -9.96
CA GLY A 65 -19.32 52.57 -9.83
C GLY A 65 -17.88 52.14 -9.96
N THR A 66 -17.04 53.04 -10.41
CA THR A 66 -15.62 52.84 -10.65
C THR A 66 -14.77 52.86 -9.35
N THR A 67 -15.36 53.15 -8.18
CA THR A 67 -14.62 53.40 -6.93
C THR A 67 -14.68 52.22 -5.98
N ILE A 68 -13.51 51.74 -5.55
CA ILE A 68 -13.38 50.68 -4.53
C ILE A 68 -13.58 51.30 -3.15
N MET A 69 -14.59 50.84 -2.38
CA MET A 69 -15.00 51.50 -1.15
C MET A 69 -14.46 50.90 0.14
N THR A 70 -14.12 49.63 0.20
CA THR A 70 -13.73 48.95 1.45
C THR A 70 -12.41 48.21 1.34
N THR A 71 -11.64 48.16 2.42
CA THR A 71 -10.37 47.44 2.54
C THR A 71 -10.48 46.17 3.37
N GLU A 72 -11.54 46.05 4.17
CA GLU A 72 -11.76 44.93 5.06
C GLU A 72 -12.47 43.78 4.33
N PRO A 73 -12.10 42.51 4.61
CA PRO A 73 -12.84 41.36 4.16
C PRO A 73 -14.30 41.40 4.67
N LYS A 74 -15.23 41.06 3.81
CA LYS A 74 -16.64 40.88 4.17
C LYS A 74 -17.00 39.42 4.15
N PHE A 75 -17.76 39.00 5.13
CA PHE A 75 -18.24 37.59 5.22
C PHE A 75 -19.73 37.54 4.91
N VAL A 76 -20.13 36.59 4.08
CA VAL A 76 -21.51 36.37 3.66
C VAL A 76 -21.86 34.89 3.83
N PRO A 77 -22.77 34.55 4.73
CA PRO A 77 -23.24 35.39 5.83
C PRO A 77 -22.14 35.72 6.82
N LYS A 78 -22.35 36.78 7.62
CA LYS A 78 -21.34 37.23 8.62
C LYS A 78 -20.97 36.15 9.64
N GLU A 79 -21.95 35.40 10.09
CA GLU A 79 -21.80 34.15 10.82
C GLU A 79 -22.06 33.00 9.89
N ALA A 80 -21.24 31.92 9.95
CA ALA A 80 -21.43 30.75 9.11
C ALA A 80 -22.83 30.18 9.29
N ALA A 81 -23.56 30.03 8.20
CA ALA A 81 -24.94 29.54 8.23
C ALA A 81 -25.01 28.03 8.02
N ASP A 82 -25.89 27.39 8.76
CA ASP A 82 -26.22 25.99 8.55
C ASP A 82 -27.12 25.86 7.31
N VAL A 83 -26.57 25.32 6.24
CA VAL A 83 -27.21 25.14 4.95
C VAL A 83 -27.53 23.66 4.76
N LYS A 84 -28.82 23.37 4.57
CA LYS A 84 -29.29 22.00 4.32
C LYS A 84 -29.30 21.77 2.80
N LEU A 85 -28.29 21.08 2.31
CA LEU A 85 -28.16 20.76 0.89
C LEU A 85 -28.98 19.54 0.46
N SER A 86 -29.31 18.66 1.40
CA SER A 86 -30.22 17.51 1.26
C SER A 86 -30.71 17.06 2.64
N ASP A 87 -31.58 16.02 2.69
CA ASP A 87 -32.08 15.51 3.98
C ASP A 87 -31.01 15.05 4.94
N ASP A 88 -29.89 14.51 4.42
CA ASP A 88 -28.78 13.95 5.20
C ASP A 88 -27.51 14.83 5.18
N ILE A 89 -27.49 15.91 4.41
CA ILE A 89 -26.31 16.77 4.28
C ILE A 89 -26.60 18.18 4.75
N GLU A 90 -26.07 18.47 5.92
CA GLU A 90 -26.04 19.82 6.48
C GLU A 90 -24.58 20.25 6.63
N VAL A 91 -24.25 21.45 6.16
CA VAL A 91 -22.91 22.05 6.18
C VAL A 91 -22.99 23.49 6.62
N LYS A 92 -21.93 23.98 7.25
CA LYS A 92 -21.78 25.41 7.50
C LYS A 92 -21.07 26.06 6.35
N ILE A 93 -21.74 26.99 5.67
CA ILE A 93 -21.18 27.70 4.53
C ILE A 93 -20.98 29.17 4.87
N ARG A 94 -19.84 29.70 4.48
CA ARG A 94 -19.52 31.12 4.54
C ARG A 94 -18.62 31.51 3.37
N LEU A 95 -18.96 32.59 2.68
CA LEU A 95 -18.12 33.21 1.66
C LEU A 95 -17.36 34.38 2.25
N ALA A 96 -16.11 34.52 1.90
CA ALA A 96 -15.28 35.66 2.27
C ALA A 96 -14.96 36.48 1.03
N ASP A 97 -15.51 37.70 0.96
CA ASP A 97 -15.20 38.70 -0.07
C ASP A 97 -13.98 39.52 0.34
N CYS A 98 -13.05 39.72 -0.56
CA CYS A 98 -11.91 40.60 -0.38
C CYS A 98 -11.82 41.62 -1.50
N VAL A 99 -11.09 42.70 -1.27
CA VAL A 99 -10.83 43.72 -2.28
C VAL A 99 -10.11 43.10 -3.48
N GLY A 100 -9.11 42.30 -3.24
CA GLY A 100 -8.22 41.69 -4.23
C GLY A 100 -6.96 42.53 -4.48
N PHE A 101 -6.07 41.94 -5.27
CA PHE A 101 -4.84 42.63 -5.67
C PHE A 101 -5.15 43.70 -6.72
N MET A 102 -4.48 44.84 -6.60
CA MET A 102 -4.67 45.96 -7.53
C MET A 102 -4.17 45.63 -8.93
N VAL A 103 -4.83 46.20 -9.93
CA VAL A 103 -4.48 46.06 -11.33
C VAL A 103 -4.21 47.45 -11.94
N ASP A 104 -3.34 47.49 -12.93
CA ASP A 104 -3.03 48.74 -13.63
C ASP A 104 -4.27 49.30 -14.31
N GLY A 105 -4.49 50.60 -14.14
CA GLY A 105 -5.68 51.30 -14.69
C GLY A 105 -6.94 51.17 -13.82
N ALA A 106 -6.92 50.48 -12.68
CA ALA A 106 -8.07 50.48 -11.77
C ALA A 106 -8.15 51.80 -10.99
N ASN A 107 -9.33 52.44 -10.99
CA ASN A 107 -9.58 53.68 -10.26
C ASN A 107 -10.03 53.42 -8.82
N GLY A 108 -9.82 54.43 -7.91
CA GLY A 108 -10.33 54.41 -6.54
C GLY A 108 -9.29 54.12 -5.46
N HIS A 109 -8.04 53.86 -5.83
CA HIS A 109 -6.90 53.78 -4.89
C HIS A 109 -6.18 55.13 -4.67
N THR A 110 -6.48 56.11 -5.54
CA THR A 110 -5.90 57.49 -5.43
C THR A 110 -6.99 58.48 -5.14
N GLU A 111 -6.67 59.50 -4.32
CA GLU A 111 -7.47 60.66 -4.00
C GLU A 111 -6.59 61.91 -4.16
N ASN A 112 -7.03 62.90 -4.92
CA ASN A 112 -6.25 64.10 -5.21
C ASN A 112 -4.84 63.89 -5.76
N GLY A 113 -4.63 62.77 -6.53
CA GLY A 113 -3.34 62.44 -7.13
C GLY A 113 -2.36 61.75 -6.20
N GLN A 114 -2.75 61.47 -4.95
CA GLN A 114 -1.97 60.68 -3.98
C GLN A 114 -2.68 59.38 -3.64
N GLU A 115 -1.90 58.37 -3.23
CA GLU A 115 -2.49 57.10 -2.81
C GLU A 115 -3.30 57.29 -1.51
N ARG A 116 -4.54 56.80 -1.51
CA ARG A 116 -5.46 56.91 -0.38
C ARG A 116 -4.90 56.18 0.83
N GLN A 117 -4.85 56.83 1.97
CA GLN A 117 -4.51 56.20 3.26
C GLN A 117 -5.76 55.70 3.94
N VAL A 118 -5.69 54.52 4.55
CA VAL A 118 -6.85 53.85 5.18
C VAL A 118 -6.47 53.25 6.53
N LYS A 119 -7.41 53.31 7.47
CA LYS A 119 -7.32 52.58 8.73
C LYS A 119 -7.73 51.14 8.52
N THR A 120 -7.05 50.21 9.13
CA THR A 120 -7.37 48.78 9.09
C THR A 120 -7.37 48.21 10.51
N PRO A 121 -8.06 47.13 10.81
CA PRO A 121 -8.06 46.48 12.12
C PRO A 121 -6.69 45.90 12.52
N TRP A 122 -5.74 45.87 11.61
CA TRP A 122 -4.45 45.21 11.79
C TRP A 122 -3.32 46.14 12.18
N TYR A 123 -3.54 47.49 12.01
CA TYR A 123 -2.54 48.50 12.33
C TYR A 123 -3.21 49.68 13.02
N ASP A 124 -2.53 50.23 14.02
CA ASP A 124 -2.96 51.44 14.78
C ASP A 124 -2.75 52.75 13.98
N TYR A 125 -2.10 52.67 12.82
CA TYR A 125 -1.78 53.80 11.94
C TYR A 125 -2.38 53.58 10.55
N GLU A 126 -2.57 54.63 9.80
CA GLU A 126 -3.07 54.59 8.41
C GLU A 126 -1.97 54.03 7.51
N ILE A 127 -2.37 53.15 6.59
CA ILE A 127 -1.53 52.49 5.58
C ILE A 127 -2.07 52.78 4.18
N PRO A 128 -1.22 52.67 3.13
CA PRO A 128 -1.66 52.83 1.77
C PRO A 128 -2.77 51.81 1.42
N PHE A 129 -3.78 52.25 0.68
CA PHE A 129 -4.94 51.43 0.26
C PHE A 129 -4.51 50.14 -0.41
N THR A 130 -3.54 50.19 -1.33
CA THR A 130 -3.01 49.02 -2.04
C THR A 130 -2.47 47.96 -1.04
N LYS A 131 -1.71 48.42 -0.04
CA LYS A 131 -1.17 47.55 1.00
C LYS A 131 -2.27 46.95 1.88
N ALA A 132 -3.27 47.76 2.24
CA ALA A 132 -4.42 47.28 3.00
C ALA A 132 -5.21 46.20 2.25
N ALA A 133 -5.43 46.38 0.95
CA ALA A 133 -6.11 45.42 0.06
C ALA A 133 -5.31 44.10 -0.05
N GLU A 134 -3.99 44.18 -0.15
CA GLU A 134 -3.10 43.00 -0.15
C GLU A 134 -3.22 42.21 1.16
N ILE A 135 -3.07 42.88 2.29
CA ILE A 135 -3.15 42.22 3.62
C ILE A 135 -4.53 41.62 3.83
N GLY A 136 -5.59 42.32 3.49
CA GLY A 136 -6.94 41.80 3.57
C GLY A 136 -7.14 40.56 2.73
N THR A 137 -6.60 40.53 1.51
CA THR A 137 -6.66 39.39 0.62
C THR A 137 -5.86 38.21 1.18
N GLN A 138 -4.63 38.46 1.67
CA GLN A 138 -3.80 37.43 2.31
C GLN A 138 -4.50 36.84 3.54
N LYS A 139 -5.12 37.67 4.38
CA LYS A 139 -5.87 37.18 5.55
C LYS A 139 -7.04 36.28 5.18
N VAL A 140 -7.81 36.62 4.12
CA VAL A 140 -8.86 35.73 3.62
C VAL A 140 -8.28 34.38 3.21
N ILE A 141 -7.19 34.40 2.46
CA ILE A 141 -6.54 33.19 1.99
C ILE A 141 -6.02 32.34 3.15
N HIS A 142 -5.31 32.95 4.11
CA HIS A 142 -4.62 32.22 5.20
C HIS A 142 -5.58 31.79 6.31
N ASP A 143 -6.38 32.73 6.82
CA ASP A 143 -7.05 32.55 8.11
C ASP A 143 -8.52 32.15 7.97
N HIS A 144 -9.17 32.46 6.83
CA HIS A 144 -10.63 32.42 6.74
C HIS A 144 -11.20 31.50 5.65
N ALA A 145 -10.36 30.85 4.85
CA ALA A 145 -10.84 29.97 3.79
C ALA A 145 -10.39 28.52 3.99
N THR A 146 -11.29 27.57 3.76
CA THR A 146 -10.95 26.13 3.62
C THR A 146 -10.64 25.80 2.16
N ILE A 147 -11.32 26.50 1.21
CA ILE A 147 -11.13 26.41 -0.23
C ILE A 147 -11.06 27.80 -0.85
N GLY A 148 -10.38 27.93 -1.98
CA GLY A 148 -10.21 29.19 -2.70
C GLY A 148 -10.91 29.21 -4.05
N PHE A 149 -11.64 30.30 -4.36
CA PHE A 149 -12.05 30.62 -5.72
C PHE A 149 -11.32 31.87 -6.22
N VAL A 150 -10.45 31.66 -7.20
CA VAL A 150 -9.69 32.76 -7.82
C VAL A 150 -10.50 33.30 -8.98
N VAL A 151 -11.16 34.43 -8.83
CA VAL A 151 -11.94 35.05 -9.90
C VAL A 151 -11.04 35.93 -10.74
N THR A 152 -10.84 35.55 -11.99
CA THR A 152 -10.18 36.37 -13.03
C THR A 152 -11.11 36.64 -14.20
N THR A 153 -10.67 37.31 -15.25
CA THR A 153 -11.50 37.68 -16.41
C THR A 153 -10.73 37.63 -17.73
N ASP A 154 -11.41 37.42 -18.81
CA ASP A 154 -10.91 37.58 -20.17
C ASP A 154 -10.87 39.06 -20.64
N GLY A 155 -11.33 40.00 -19.78
CA GLY A 155 -11.47 41.40 -20.11
C GLY A 155 -12.87 41.79 -20.64
N SER A 156 -13.74 40.83 -21.00
CA SER A 156 -15.05 41.10 -21.61
C SER A 156 -16.09 41.65 -20.64
N VAL A 157 -15.90 41.47 -19.35
CA VAL A 157 -16.83 41.90 -18.28
C VAL A 157 -16.42 43.22 -17.61
N THR A 158 -15.35 43.83 -18.07
CA THR A 158 -14.77 45.07 -17.51
C THR A 158 -14.30 46.01 -18.62
N ASP A 159 -13.99 47.24 -18.27
CA ASP A 159 -13.41 48.23 -19.19
C ASP A 159 -11.86 48.11 -19.33
N LEU A 160 -11.23 47.16 -18.62
CA LEU A 160 -9.80 46.98 -18.63
C LEU A 160 -9.40 45.75 -19.48
N PRO A 161 -8.34 45.86 -20.27
CA PRO A 161 -7.85 44.74 -21.08
C PRO A 161 -7.29 43.61 -20.19
N ARG A 162 -7.32 42.37 -20.72
CA ARG A 162 -6.89 41.15 -20.02
C ARG A 162 -5.47 41.26 -19.46
N GLU A 163 -4.56 41.92 -20.19
CA GLU A 163 -3.13 42.02 -19.83
C GLU A 163 -2.94 42.69 -18.47
N ASN A 164 -3.80 43.61 -18.08
CA ASN A 164 -3.70 44.33 -16.80
C ASN A 164 -3.95 43.43 -15.59
N TYR A 165 -4.65 42.29 -15.78
CA TYR A 165 -5.00 41.36 -14.71
C TYR A 165 -3.92 40.31 -14.42
N VAL A 166 -3.00 40.05 -15.37
CA VAL A 166 -2.08 38.92 -15.34
C VAL A 166 -1.19 38.92 -14.07
N ALA A 167 -0.57 40.05 -13.76
CA ALA A 167 0.33 40.15 -12.62
C ALA A 167 -0.38 39.90 -11.26
N ALA A 168 -1.58 40.48 -11.11
CA ALA A 168 -2.38 40.28 -9.89
C ALA A 168 -2.95 38.86 -9.77
N GLU A 169 -3.30 38.26 -10.90
CA GLU A 169 -3.73 36.85 -10.99
C GLU A 169 -2.60 35.90 -10.59
N GLU A 170 -1.41 36.06 -11.17
CA GLU A 170 -0.21 35.26 -10.81
C GLU A 170 0.11 35.31 -9.32
N ARG A 171 0.02 36.50 -8.75
CA ARG A 171 0.24 36.72 -7.32
C ARG A 171 -0.79 35.96 -6.48
N THR A 172 -2.07 36.05 -6.85
CA THR A 172 -3.15 35.34 -6.14
C THR A 172 -2.94 33.83 -6.15
N VAL A 173 -2.64 33.26 -7.31
CA VAL A 173 -2.42 31.82 -7.47
C VAL A 173 -1.19 31.37 -6.70
N LYS A 174 -0.10 32.16 -6.72
CA LYS A 174 1.12 31.87 -5.97
C LYS A 174 0.89 31.82 -4.45
N GLU A 175 0.13 32.76 -3.90
CA GLU A 175 -0.23 32.80 -2.47
C GLU A 175 -1.02 31.54 -2.06
N LEU A 176 -2.06 31.17 -2.83
CA LEU A 176 -2.86 29.97 -2.54
C LEU A 176 -2.03 28.68 -2.59
N ARG A 177 -1.13 28.56 -3.55
CA ARG A 177 -0.24 27.41 -3.66
C ARG A 177 0.74 27.27 -2.50
N GLN A 178 1.30 28.40 -2.06
CA GLN A 178 2.26 28.38 -0.93
C GLN A 178 1.62 27.83 0.35
N ILE A 179 0.30 27.97 0.50
CA ILE A 179 -0.43 27.51 1.67
C ILE A 179 -0.94 26.08 1.50
N GLY A 180 -0.95 25.58 0.26
CA GLY A 180 -1.44 24.23 -0.04
C GLY A 180 -2.96 24.07 0.11
N LYS A 181 -3.74 25.16 0.00
CA LYS A 181 -5.21 25.08 0.02
C LYS A 181 -5.76 24.71 -1.36
N PRO A 182 -6.79 23.86 -1.44
CA PRO A 182 -7.45 23.53 -2.70
C PRO A 182 -8.12 24.78 -3.27
N PHE A 183 -7.97 25.02 -4.57
CA PHE A 183 -8.57 26.18 -5.23
C PHE A 183 -8.94 25.90 -6.68
N LEU A 184 -9.88 26.70 -7.19
CA LEU A 184 -10.36 26.70 -8.56
C LEU A 184 -10.22 28.12 -9.13
N ILE A 185 -9.78 28.25 -10.38
CA ILE A 185 -9.74 29.52 -11.09
C ILE A 185 -11.06 29.68 -11.85
N LEU A 186 -11.81 30.74 -11.53
CA LEU A 186 -13.03 31.12 -12.22
C LEU A 186 -12.69 32.17 -13.27
N LEU A 187 -12.82 31.82 -14.55
CA LEU A 187 -12.63 32.75 -15.66
C LEU A 187 -13.96 33.42 -15.96
N ASN A 188 -14.22 34.60 -15.36
CA ASN A 188 -15.44 35.38 -15.59
C ASN A 188 -15.40 36.03 -16.95
N CYS A 189 -16.32 35.63 -17.82
CA CYS A 189 -16.41 36.09 -19.20
C CYS A 189 -17.86 36.15 -19.69
N GLN A 190 -18.14 37.00 -20.69
CA GLN A 190 -19.49 37.12 -21.27
C GLN A 190 -19.91 35.87 -22.07
N LYS A 191 -18.98 35.18 -22.69
CA LYS A 191 -19.22 34.03 -23.56
C LYS A 191 -18.41 32.78 -23.13
N PRO A 192 -18.81 32.06 -22.06
CA PRO A 192 -18.05 30.95 -21.51
C PRO A 192 -17.71 29.80 -22.48
N TYR A 193 -18.59 29.62 -23.49
CA TYR A 193 -18.47 28.51 -24.46
C TYR A 193 -17.85 28.95 -25.80
N SER A 194 -17.22 30.12 -25.87
CA SER A 194 -16.56 30.58 -27.10
C SER A 194 -15.21 29.87 -27.30
N LYS A 195 -14.77 29.72 -28.55
CA LYS A 195 -13.45 29.14 -28.87
C LYS A 195 -12.29 29.95 -28.29
N GLU A 196 -12.45 31.26 -28.12
CA GLU A 196 -11.46 32.16 -27.54
C GLU A 196 -11.33 31.91 -26.06
N THR A 197 -12.45 31.78 -25.34
CA THR A 197 -12.49 31.45 -23.93
C THR A 197 -11.89 30.07 -23.67
N GLU A 198 -12.17 29.07 -24.51
CA GLU A 198 -11.60 27.72 -24.35
C GLU A 198 -10.08 27.72 -24.58
N ARG A 199 -9.56 28.49 -25.51
CA ARG A 199 -8.12 28.68 -25.70
C ARG A 199 -7.46 29.34 -24.50
N LEU A 200 -8.09 30.39 -23.95
CA LEU A 200 -7.59 31.09 -22.76
C LEU A 200 -7.62 30.14 -21.53
N LYS A 201 -8.72 29.39 -21.35
CA LYS A 201 -8.83 28.38 -20.32
C LYS A 201 -7.65 27.40 -20.38
N SER A 202 -7.40 26.76 -21.54
CA SER A 202 -6.31 25.82 -21.72
C SER A 202 -4.93 26.42 -21.42
N ALA A 203 -4.71 27.66 -21.84
CA ALA A 203 -3.47 28.38 -21.57
C ALA A 203 -3.29 28.67 -20.05
N LEU A 204 -4.36 28.99 -19.33
CA LEU A 204 -4.34 29.21 -17.90
C LEU A 204 -4.15 27.91 -17.12
N GLU A 205 -4.79 26.82 -17.56
CA GLU A 205 -4.61 25.48 -16.97
C GLU A 205 -3.16 25.00 -17.10
N GLU A 206 -2.56 25.18 -18.27
CA GLU A 206 -1.13 24.86 -18.50
C GLU A 206 -0.21 25.74 -17.64
N LYS A 207 -0.45 27.05 -17.63
CA LYS A 207 0.37 28.02 -16.88
C LYS A 207 0.33 27.79 -15.38
N TYR A 208 -0.87 27.57 -14.84
CA TYR A 208 -1.07 27.46 -13.40
C TYR A 208 -1.19 26.01 -12.91
N ALA A 209 -1.14 25.00 -13.78
CA ALA A 209 -1.40 23.60 -13.44
C ALA A 209 -2.56 23.47 -12.40
N ALA A 210 -3.64 24.20 -12.62
CA ALA A 210 -4.81 24.28 -11.75
C ALA A 210 -6.07 24.32 -12.62
N PRO A 211 -7.23 23.83 -12.12
CA PRO A 211 -8.47 23.85 -12.90
C PRO A 211 -8.93 25.26 -13.17
N VAL A 212 -9.43 25.47 -14.38
CA VAL A 212 -10.04 26.74 -14.80
C VAL A 212 -11.47 26.49 -15.25
N TYR A 213 -12.43 27.16 -14.62
CA TYR A 213 -13.84 27.09 -14.97
C TYR A 213 -14.32 28.38 -15.60
N PRO A 214 -14.61 28.42 -16.92
CA PRO A 214 -15.18 29.58 -17.57
C PRO A 214 -16.64 29.74 -17.15
N VAL A 215 -17.03 30.94 -16.75
CA VAL A 215 -18.39 31.23 -16.27
C VAL A 215 -18.76 32.67 -16.51
N ASN A 216 -20.04 32.93 -16.72
CA ASN A 216 -20.61 34.28 -16.62
C ASN A 216 -21.20 34.42 -15.19
N CYS A 217 -20.52 35.16 -14.32
CA CYS A 217 -20.94 35.30 -12.92
C CYS A 217 -22.34 35.97 -12.77
N GLU A 218 -22.78 36.76 -13.73
CA GLU A 218 -24.14 37.34 -13.69
C GLU A 218 -25.22 36.30 -14.03
N GLN A 219 -24.88 35.31 -14.87
CA GLN A 219 -25.78 34.25 -15.34
C GLN A 219 -25.48 32.90 -14.69
N LEU A 220 -24.84 32.91 -13.52
CA LEU A 220 -24.49 31.70 -12.76
C LEU A 220 -25.74 30.85 -12.47
N LYS A 221 -25.61 29.53 -12.63
CA LYS A 221 -26.64 28.52 -12.37
C LYS A 221 -26.22 27.57 -11.27
N GLU A 222 -27.18 26.84 -10.71
CA GLU A 222 -26.89 25.78 -9.69
C GLU A 222 -25.98 24.69 -10.23
N ASP A 223 -26.13 24.27 -11.48
CA ASP A 223 -25.27 23.28 -12.15
C ASP A 223 -23.83 23.78 -12.25
N ASP A 224 -23.60 25.08 -12.47
CA ASP A 224 -22.25 25.64 -12.48
C ASP A 224 -21.60 25.54 -11.09
N ILE A 225 -22.37 25.87 -10.02
CA ILE A 225 -21.88 25.76 -8.64
C ILE A 225 -21.53 24.33 -8.31
N TYR A 226 -22.39 23.38 -8.67
CA TYR A 226 -22.13 21.96 -8.46
C TYR A 226 -20.83 21.52 -9.15
N GLU A 227 -20.64 21.88 -10.41
CA GLU A 227 -19.46 21.53 -11.19
C GLU A 227 -18.18 22.17 -10.61
N MET A 228 -18.26 23.43 -10.18
CA MET A 228 -17.16 24.10 -9.48
C MET A 228 -16.77 23.38 -8.19
N MET A 229 -17.74 23.01 -7.36
CA MET A 229 -17.50 22.26 -6.12
C MET A 229 -16.89 20.89 -6.40
N ARG A 230 -17.35 20.21 -7.45
CA ARG A 230 -16.79 18.95 -7.92
C ARG A 230 -15.32 19.09 -8.34
N GLN A 231 -15.00 20.13 -9.12
CA GLN A 231 -13.62 20.37 -9.55
C GLN A 231 -12.68 20.70 -8.39
N VAL A 232 -13.15 21.52 -7.43
CA VAL A 232 -12.38 21.83 -6.23
C VAL A 232 -12.11 20.56 -5.39
N LEU A 233 -13.06 19.63 -5.35
CA LEU A 233 -12.89 18.37 -4.60
C LEU A 233 -11.67 17.56 -5.10
N TYR A 234 -11.39 17.59 -6.39
CA TYR A 234 -10.19 16.96 -6.96
C TYR A 234 -8.87 17.66 -6.59
N GLU A 235 -8.92 18.91 -6.14
CA GLU A 235 -7.74 19.68 -5.70
C GLU A 235 -7.37 19.42 -4.23
N PHE A 236 -8.18 18.65 -3.50
CA PHE A 236 -7.82 18.26 -2.14
C PHE A 236 -6.62 17.32 -2.13
N PRO A 237 -5.73 17.45 -1.13
CA PRO A 237 -4.55 16.61 -1.05
C PRO A 237 -4.92 15.14 -0.84
N VAL A 238 -4.08 14.26 -1.37
CA VAL A 238 -4.11 12.83 -1.01
C VAL A 238 -3.66 12.70 0.44
N THR A 239 -4.48 12.04 1.26
CA THR A 239 -4.22 11.87 2.71
C THR A 239 -3.60 10.52 3.01
N GLU A 240 -3.99 9.48 2.27
CA GLU A 240 -3.54 8.12 2.46
C GLU A 240 -3.38 7.42 1.10
N ILE A 241 -2.31 6.64 0.97
CA ILE A 241 -2.10 5.80 -0.21
C ILE A 241 -1.93 4.36 0.27
N GLU A 242 -2.80 3.48 -0.20
CA GLU A 242 -2.75 2.05 0.08
C GLU A 242 -2.31 1.28 -1.17
N PHE A 243 -1.31 0.41 -1.01
CA PHE A 243 -0.80 -0.43 -2.08
C PHE A 243 -1.18 -1.89 -1.84
N TYR A 244 -2.01 -2.45 -2.71
CA TYR A 244 -2.28 -3.88 -2.73
C TYR A 244 -1.21 -4.59 -3.55
N ILE A 245 -0.46 -5.47 -2.88
CA ILE A 245 0.60 -6.28 -3.47
C ILE A 245 0.32 -7.77 -3.23
N PRO A 246 0.82 -8.69 -4.08
CA PRO A 246 0.69 -10.12 -3.85
C PRO A 246 1.35 -10.56 -2.54
N LYS A 247 0.72 -11.48 -1.81
CA LYS A 247 1.19 -11.96 -0.50
C LYS A 247 2.61 -12.54 -0.52
N TRP A 248 2.99 -13.19 -1.63
CA TRP A 248 4.34 -13.73 -1.77
C TRP A 248 5.43 -12.63 -1.79
N VAL A 249 5.13 -11.43 -2.32
CA VAL A 249 6.04 -10.27 -2.27
C VAL A 249 6.12 -9.70 -0.85
N GLU A 250 4.99 -9.71 -0.14
CA GLU A 250 4.93 -9.25 1.25
C GLU A 250 5.84 -10.07 2.17
N MET A 251 5.90 -11.40 1.94
CA MET A 251 6.73 -12.34 2.71
C MET A 251 8.25 -12.17 2.50
N LEU A 252 8.67 -11.54 1.40
CA LEU A 252 10.09 -11.35 1.10
C LEU A 252 10.79 -10.47 2.15
N SER A 253 12.05 -10.77 2.42
CA SER A 253 12.89 -9.93 3.27
C SER A 253 13.06 -8.53 2.66
N ARG A 254 13.33 -7.53 3.50
CA ARG A 254 13.56 -6.15 3.02
C ARG A 254 14.73 -6.04 2.03
N ASP A 255 15.71 -6.92 2.17
CA ASP A 255 16.90 -6.92 1.34
C ASP A 255 16.75 -7.66 0.01
N HIS A 256 15.65 -8.38 -0.16
CA HIS A 256 15.37 -9.08 -1.41
C HIS A 256 15.23 -8.12 -2.59
N ARG A 257 15.85 -8.46 -3.74
CA ARG A 257 15.90 -7.63 -4.96
C ARG A 257 14.54 -7.09 -5.41
N ILE A 258 13.50 -7.94 -5.43
CA ILE A 258 12.14 -7.55 -5.83
C ILE A 258 11.53 -6.55 -4.84
N LYS A 259 11.74 -6.74 -3.53
CA LYS A 259 11.19 -5.86 -2.51
C LYS A 259 11.88 -4.50 -2.47
N LYS A 260 13.19 -4.44 -2.71
CA LYS A 260 13.93 -3.18 -2.88
C LYS A 260 13.39 -2.38 -4.07
N ASP A 261 13.26 -3.02 -5.22
CA ASP A 261 12.72 -2.39 -6.43
C ASP A 261 11.28 -1.89 -6.21
N LEU A 262 10.42 -2.69 -5.58
CA LEU A 262 9.07 -2.27 -5.20
C LEU A 262 9.09 -1.01 -4.34
N ILE A 263 9.91 -0.96 -3.29
CA ILE A 263 10.00 0.20 -2.38
C ILE A 263 10.45 1.45 -3.14
N GLU A 264 11.40 1.34 -4.07
CA GLU A 264 11.86 2.46 -4.89
C GLU A 264 10.75 2.96 -5.83
N ASN A 265 10.02 2.05 -6.48
CA ASN A 265 8.88 2.42 -7.34
C ASN A 265 7.74 3.06 -6.55
N VAL A 266 7.39 2.51 -5.39
CA VAL A 266 6.38 3.10 -4.48
C VAL A 266 6.77 4.52 -4.09
N LYS A 267 8.03 4.78 -3.71
CA LYS A 267 8.51 6.13 -3.40
C LYS A 267 8.38 7.09 -4.58
N LYS A 268 8.71 6.65 -5.79
CA LYS A 268 8.58 7.45 -7.02
C LYS A 268 7.11 7.79 -7.30
N ILE A 269 6.21 6.83 -7.11
CA ILE A 269 4.76 7.01 -7.27
C ILE A 269 4.24 8.03 -6.26
N MET A 270 4.55 7.84 -4.97
CA MET A 270 4.13 8.75 -3.89
C MET A 270 4.60 10.19 -4.12
N ALA A 271 5.82 10.37 -4.63
CA ALA A 271 6.35 11.71 -4.93
C ALA A 271 5.60 12.43 -6.08
N GLN A 272 4.81 11.72 -6.87
CA GLN A 272 4.01 12.26 -7.98
C GLN A 272 2.54 12.52 -7.60
N MET A 273 2.14 12.18 -6.38
CA MET A 273 0.78 12.31 -5.88
C MET A 273 0.71 13.46 -4.87
N SER A 274 0.21 14.61 -5.28
CA SER A 274 -0.02 15.76 -4.41
C SER A 274 -1.50 15.90 -4.02
N ASP A 275 -2.37 15.68 -4.98
CA ASP A 275 -3.80 15.89 -4.91
C ASP A 275 -4.56 14.79 -5.67
N LEU A 276 -5.88 14.73 -5.50
CA LEU A 276 -6.72 13.69 -6.12
C LEU A 276 -6.76 13.81 -7.65
N ARG A 277 -6.52 15.01 -8.20
CA ARG A 277 -6.42 15.22 -9.65
C ARG A 277 -5.19 14.53 -10.23
N SER A 278 -4.05 14.62 -9.54
CA SER A 278 -2.79 14.01 -9.99
C SER A 278 -2.86 12.49 -10.11
N VAL A 279 -3.87 11.89 -9.46
CA VAL A 279 -4.12 10.44 -9.46
C VAL A 279 -5.10 10.04 -10.56
N SER A 280 -6.13 10.86 -10.79
CA SER A 280 -7.24 10.53 -11.71
C SER A 280 -6.78 10.51 -13.17
N GLY A 281 -7.05 9.39 -13.85
CA GLY A 281 -6.75 9.23 -15.29
C GLY A 281 -5.27 9.06 -15.63
N LYS A 282 -4.40 8.87 -14.65
CA LYS A 282 -2.96 8.66 -14.88
C LYS A 282 -2.66 7.20 -15.14
N ASP A 283 -1.86 6.98 -16.18
CA ASP A 283 -1.26 5.67 -16.47
C ASP A 283 0.08 5.57 -15.72
N TRP A 284 0.11 4.73 -14.68
CA TRP A 284 1.27 4.57 -13.80
C TRP A 284 2.30 3.65 -14.45
N LYS A 285 3.18 4.21 -15.28
CA LYS A 285 4.27 3.47 -15.91
C LYS A 285 5.43 3.27 -14.94
N THR A 286 6.02 2.09 -15.00
CA THR A 286 7.21 1.72 -14.25
C THR A 286 8.27 1.14 -15.19
N GLU A 287 9.54 1.36 -14.88
CA GLU A 287 10.66 0.74 -15.55
C GLU A 287 11.12 -0.55 -14.84
N SER A 288 10.41 -0.96 -13.80
CA SER A 288 10.71 -2.18 -13.05
C SER A 288 10.59 -3.42 -13.93
N PRO A 289 11.61 -4.30 -13.95
CA PRO A 289 11.51 -5.57 -14.65
C PRO A 289 10.59 -6.57 -13.95
N TYR A 290 10.25 -6.32 -12.69
CA TYR A 290 9.46 -7.21 -11.83
C TYR A 290 7.98 -6.90 -11.87
N ILE A 291 7.62 -5.63 -11.97
CA ILE A 291 6.23 -5.14 -11.95
C ILE A 291 5.65 -5.25 -13.36
N ASP A 292 4.49 -5.88 -13.46
CA ASP A 292 3.75 -6.01 -14.72
C ASP A 292 2.91 -4.76 -14.98
N GLN A 293 2.10 -4.37 -14.00
CA GLN A 293 1.27 -3.16 -14.09
C GLN A 293 0.91 -2.59 -12.73
N ILE A 294 0.58 -1.30 -12.74
CA ILE A 294 0.08 -0.56 -11.57
C ILE A 294 -1.27 0.02 -11.95
N LEU A 295 -2.32 -0.41 -11.27
CA LEU A 295 -3.70 0.00 -11.54
C LEU A 295 -4.23 0.85 -10.39
N LEU A 296 -4.95 1.91 -10.73
CA LEU A 296 -5.79 2.63 -9.79
C LEU A 296 -7.05 1.81 -9.55
N ASP A 297 -7.22 1.31 -8.35
CA ASP A 297 -8.34 0.46 -7.94
C ASP A 297 -9.51 1.35 -7.49
N GLN A 298 -9.23 2.30 -6.59
CA GLN A 298 -10.24 3.18 -6.01
C GLN A 298 -9.65 4.51 -5.56
N VAL A 299 -10.48 5.55 -5.66
CA VAL A 299 -10.25 6.87 -5.05
C VAL A 299 -11.44 7.18 -4.15
N GLU A 300 -11.20 7.35 -2.87
CA GLU A 300 -12.20 7.77 -1.91
C GLU A 300 -12.13 9.29 -1.78
N MET A 301 -13.11 9.98 -2.33
CA MET A 301 -13.12 11.44 -2.40
C MET A 301 -13.33 12.09 -1.04
N ASP A 302 -14.11 11.46 -0.17
CA ASP A 302 -14.44 11.90 1.18
C ASP A 302 -13.26 11.82 2.16
N THR A 303 -12.47 10.76 2.09
CA THR A 303 -11.31 10.55 2.95
C THR A 303 -10.01 11.06 2.32
N GLY A 304 -9.95 11.12 1.00
CA GLY A 304 -8.74 11.39 0.22
C GLY A 304 -7.79 10.21 0.14
N LYS A 305 -8.32 9.00 0.35
CA LYS A 305 -7.58 7.76 0.24
C LYS A 305 -7.52 7.29 -1.20
N VAL A 306 -6.34 6.84 -1.60
CA VAL A 306 -6.07 6.27 -2.92
C VAL A 306 -5.63 4.83 -2.78
N ILE A 307 -6.24 3.94 -3.52
CA ILE A 307 -5.93 2.52 -3.51
C ILE A 307 -5.33 2.13 -4.85
N LEU A 308 -4.10 1.65 -4.82
CA LEU A 308 -3.36 1.18 -5.99
C LEU A 308 -3.08 -0.30 -5.89
N ARG A 309 -3.28 -1.03 -6.97
CA ARG A 309 -2.95 -2.44 -7.10
C ARG A 309 -1.70 -2.61 -7.95
N ILE A 310 -0.69 -3.29 -7.41
CA ILE A 310 0.55 -3.60 -8.11
C ILE A 310 0.56 -5.09 -8.44
N SER A 311 0.62 -5.40 -9.73
CA SER A 311 0.76 -6.76 -10.25
C SER A 311 2.21 -7.01 -10.66
N PHE A 312 2.67 -8.24 -10.44
CA PHE A 312 4.04 -8.67 -10.75
C PHE A 312 4.06 -9.67 -11.89
N CYS A 313 5.13 -9.66 -12.68
CA CYS A 313 5.31 -10.66 -13.72
C CYS A 313 5.37 -12.07 -13.11
N GLN A 314 4.53 -12.97 -13.60
CA GLN A 314 4.33 -14.31 -13.04
C GLN A 314 5.61 -15.16 -12.98
N LYS A 315 6.56 -14.95 -13.91
CA LYS A 315 7.84 -15.66 -13.89
C LYS A 315 8.61 -15.50 -12.58
N TYR A 316 8.56 -14.32 -11.96
CA TYR A 316 9.27 -14.03 -10.71
C TYR A 316 8.64 -14.72 -9.50
N TYR A 317 7.35 -15.00 -9.55
CA TYR A 317 6.70 -15.84 -8.54
C TYR A 317 7.34 -17.23 -8.47
N TYR A 318 7.53 -17.86 -9.62
CA TYR A 318 8.17 -19.20 -9.67
C TYR A 318 9.67 -19.15 -9.37
N GLU A 319 10.37 -18.07 -9.77
CA GLU A 319 11.77 -17.88 -9.39
C GLU A 319 11.93 -17.81 -7.87
N VAL A 320 11.08 -17.01 -7.20
CA VAL A 320 11.08 -16.89 -5.73
C VAL A 320 10.73 -18.20 -5.05
N LEU A 321 9.75 -18.94 -5.56
CA LEU A 321 9.44 -20.27 -5.03
C LEU A 321 10.64 -21.21 -5.15
N SER A 322 11.34 -21.18 -6.29
CA SER A 322 12.55 -21.99 -6.50
C SER A 322 13.67 -21.60 -5.55
N GLU A 323 13.87 -20.30 -5.29
CA GLU A 323 14.86 -19.80 -4.33
C GLU A 323 14.52 -20.26 -2.89
N LEU A 324 13.25 -20.20 -2.49
CA LEU A 324 12.83 -20.55 -1.13
C LEU A 324 12.81 -22.07 -0.85
N THR A 325 12.56 -22.87 -1.89
CA THR A 325 12.43 -24.33 -1.75
C THR A 325 13.69 -25.09 -2.17
N GLU A 326 14.70 -24.38 -2.68
CA GLU A 326 15.91 -24.97 -3.30
C GLU A 326 15.57 -25.99 -4.39
N THR A 327 14.36 -25.89 -4.96
CA THR A 327 13.82 -26.80 -5.97
C THR A 327 13.39 -26.01 -7.18
N GLN A 328 13.73 -26.46 -8.39
CA GLN A 328 13.41 -25.76 -9.61
C GLN A 328 11.90 -25.86 -9.94
N ILE A 329 11.21 -24.72 -9.92
CA ILE A 329 9.78 -24.58 -10.23
C ILE A 329 9.62 -23.48 -11.27
N ARG A 330 9.07 -23.79 -12.44
CA ARG A 330 8.93 -22.85 -13.58
C ARG A 330 7.49 -22.58 -13.98
N SER A 331 6.56 -23.41 -13.51
CA SER A 331 5.16 -23.35 -13.90
C SER A 331 4.23 -23.84 -12.80
N GLU A 332 2.96 -23.52 -12.94
CA GLU A 332 1.91 -24.02 -12.05
C GLU A 332 1.82 -25.57 -12.07
N TYR A 333 2.04 -26.17 -13.23
CA TYR A 333 2.05 -27.64 -13.35
C TYR A 333 3.16 -28.27 -12.50
N GLU A 334 4.40 -27.71 -12.57
CA GLU A 334 5.52 -28.21 -11.77
C GLU A 334 5.28 -28.01 -10.28
N LEU A 335 4.70 -26.88 -9.87
CA LEU A 335 4.30 -26.62 -8.49
C LEU A 335 3.29 -27.66 -7.99
N ILE A 336 2.23 -27.92 -8.77
CA ILE A 336 1.21 -28.92 -8.40
C ILE A 336 1.82 -30.33 -8.34
N SER A 337 2.71 -30.66 -9.28
CA SER A 337 3.40 -31.96 -9.30
C SER A 337 4.26 -32.15 -8.05
N LEU A 338 5.06 -31.14 -7.70
CA LEU A 338 5.88 -31.13 -6.49
C LEU A 338 5.02 -31.27 -5.21
N MET A 339 3.89 -30.54 -5.15
CA MET A 339 2.98 -30.63 -4.01
C MET A 339 2.36 -32.03 -3.86
N LYS A 340 2.04 -32.70 -4.97
CA LYS A 340 1.56 -34.10 -4.96
C LYS A 340 2.63 -35.05 -4.45
N GLU A 341 3.86 -34.91 -4.94
CA GLU A 341 5.01 -35.71 -4.50
C GLU A 341 5.28 -35.52 -3.00
N LEU A 342 5.37 -34.27 -2.55
CA LEU A 342 5.55 -33.96 -1.13
C LEU A 342 4.40 -34.49 -0.25
N SER A 343 3.16 -34.48 -0.76
CA SER A 343 2.00 -35.03 -0.07
C SER A 343 2.13 -36.53 0.12
N SER A 344 2.57 -37.27 -0.92
CA SER A 344 2.82 -38.72 -0.84
C SER A 344 3.93 -39.04 0.15
N ILE A 345 5.08 -38.34 0.03
CA ILE A 345 6.22 -38.51 0.95
C ILE A 345 5.79 -38.19 2.39
N LYS A 346 5.02 -37.13 2.61
CA LYS A 346 4.51 -36.76 3.94
C LYS A 346 3.63 -37.87 4.53
N GLU A 347 2.77 -38.46 3.72
CA GLU A 347 1.90 -39.57 4.15
C GLU A 347 2.73 -40.80 4.56
N GLU A 348 3.68 -41.21 3.71
CA GLU A 348 4.61 -42.32 4.02
C GLU A 348 5.45 -42.02 5.28
N PHE A 349 6.02 -40.79 5.36
CA PHE A 349 6.82 -40.41 6.52
C PHE A 349 6.01 -40.37 7.81
N SER A 350 4.74 -39.94 7.74
CA SER A 350 3.87 -39.88 8.93
C SER A 350 3.66 -41.24 9.58
N GLN A 351 3.71 -42.33 8.80
CA GLN A 351 3.56 -43.70 9.30
C GLN A 351 4.79 -44.18 10.10
N ILE A 352 5.97 -43.70 9.72
CA ILE A 352 7.24 -44.12 10.36
C ILE A 352 7.77 -43.11 11.37
N LYS A 353 7.20 -41.89 11.42
CA LYS A 353 7.72 -40.77 12.21
C LYS A 353 7.94 -41.11 13.70
N ASP A 354 6.95 -41.74 14.31
CA ASP A 354 7.00 -42.08 15.76
C ASP A 354 8.01 -43.19 16.03
N ALA A 355 8.02 -44.23 15.19
CA ALA A 355 9.02 -45.31 15.26
C ALA A 355 10.44 -44.76 15.07
N PHE A 356 10.64 -43.84 14.13
CA PHE A 356 11.93 -43.17 13.88
C PHE A 356 12.37 -42.29 15.06
N ALA A 357 11.45 -41.59 15.70
CA ALA A 357 11.71 -40.81 16.89
C ALA A 357 12.14 -41.74 18.07
N ASP A 358 11.44 -42.87 18.24
CA ASP A 358 11.78 -43.86 19.23
C ASP A 358 13.17 -44.50 19.00
N VAL A 359 13.53 -44.81 17.76
CA VAL A 359 14.87 -45.26 17.39
C VAL A 359 15.95 -44.27 17.82
N LYS A 360 15.72 -42.99 17.56
CA LYS A 360 16.69 -41.94 17.95
C LYS A 360 16.87 -41.84 19.46
N MET A 361 15.78 -41.96 20.21
CA MET A 361 15.79 -41.79 21.67
C MET A 361 16.14 -43.05 22.43
N LYS A 362 15.58 -44.21 22.04
CA LYS A 362 15.65 -45.47 22.79
C LYS A 362 16.49 -46.52 22.07
N GLY A 363 16.90 -46.29 20.84
CA GLY A 363 17.62 -47.24 20.01
C GLY A 363 16.76 -48.27 19.30
N TYR A 364 15.46 -48.27 19.52
CA TYR A 364 14.50 -49.20 18.93
C TYR A 364 13.13 -48.55 18.68
N GLY A 365 12.55 -48.79 17.52
CA GLY A 365 11.23 -48.29 17.14
C GLY A 365 10.47 -49.33 16.32
N VAL A 366 9.12 -49.31 16.42
CA VAL A 366 8.24 -50.25 15.72
C VAL A 366 7.16 -49.46 14.97
N VAL A 367 7.02 -49.78 13.69
CA VAL A 367 5.86 -49.33 12.90
C VAL A 367 4.80 -50.42 12.96
N SER A 368 3.67 -50.14 13.55
CA SER A 368 2.53 -51.04 13.63
C SER A 368 1.85 -51.16 12.29
N PRO A 369 1.31 -52.35 11.95
CA PRO A 369 0.56 -52.57 10.68
C PRO A 369 -0.71 -51.73 10.65
N LYS A 370 -1.12 -51.37 9.46
CA LYS A 370 -2.44 -50.74 9.20
C LYS A 370 -3.51 -51.82 9.23
N LYS A 371 -4.78 -51.37 9.42
CA LYS A 371 -5.93 -52.30 9.43
C LYS A 371 -6.07 -53.06 8.13
N GLU A 372 -5.72 -52.44 7.00
CA GLU A 372 -5.77 -52.97 5.65
C GLU A 372 -4.69 -54.07 5.42
N GLU A 373 -3.62 -54.08 6.21
CA GLU A 373 -2.52 -55.04 6.14
C GLU A 373 -2.76 -56.26 7.04
N ILE A 374 -3.80 -56.22 7.90
CA ILE A 374 -4.13 -57.31 8.83
C ILE A 374 -4.97 -58.33 8.11
N HIS A 375 -4.40 -59.54 7.94
CA HIS A 375 -5.15 -60.68 7.44
C HIS A 375 -5.78 -61.41 8.62
N LEU A 376 -7.09 -61.72 8.51
CA LEU A 376 -7.84 -62.45 9.51
C LEU A 376 -8.19 -63.84 8.94
N ASP A 377 -7.79 -64.90 9.66
CA ASP A 377 -8.21 -66.23 9.36
C ASP A 377 -9.67 -66.45 9.72
N GLU A 378 -10.31 -67.48 9.12
CA GLU A 378 -11.69 -67.87 9.48
C GLU A 378 -11.76 -68.29 10.96
N PRO A 379 -12.81 -67.87 11.69
CA PRO A 379 -13.01 -68.23 13.07
C PRO A 379 -13.17 -69.75 13.24
N VAL A 380 -12.42 -70.39 14.13
CA VAL A 380 -12.45 -71.81 14.39
C VAL A 380 -12.96 -72.10 15.79
N ILE A 381 -13.86 -73.07 15.94
CA ILE A 381 -14.31 -73.52 17.25
C ILE A 381 -13.21 -74.28 17.95
N ILE A 382 -12.85 -73.92 19.16
CA ILE A 382 -11.90 -74.60 20.01
C ILE A 382 -12.58 -75.18 21.26
N LYS A 383 -12.12 -76.33 21.72
CA LYS A 383 -12.60 -76.93 22.98
C LYS A 383 -11.45 -76.91 23.99
N GLN A 384 -11.70 -76.32 25.16
CA GLN A 384 -10.76 -76.26 26.27
C GLN A 384 -11.43 -76.89 27.52
N GLY A 385 -11.08 -78.11 27.81
CA GLY A 385 -11.76 -78.91 28.85
C GLY A 385 -13.25 -79.14 28.52
N SER A 386 -14.16 -78.66 29.38
CA SER A 386 -15.61 -78.76 29.20
C SER A 386 -16.24 -77.53 28.52
N ARG A 387 -15.44 -76.52 28.13
CA ARG A 387 -15.91 -75.28 27.55
C ARG A 387 -15.55 -75.18 26.08
N TYR A 388 -16.39 -74.48 25.32
CA TYR A 388 -16.17 -74.16 23.92
C TYR A 388 -15.89 -72.68 23.75
N GLY A 389 -14.96 -72.31 22.89
CA GLY A 389 -14.60 -70.94 22.53
C GLY A 389 -14.44 -70.81 21.01
N VAL A 390 -14.26 -69.56 20.59
CA VAL A 390 -13.92 -69.25 19.19
C VAL A 390 -12.52 -68.73 19.16
N LYS A 391 -11.67 -69.27 18.31
CA LYS A 391 -10.29 -68.80 18.04
C LYS A 391 -10.31 -68.01 16.74
N ILE A 392 -9.84 -66.82 16.80
CA ILE A 392 -9.57 -65.95 15.63
C ILE A 392 -8.07 -65.76 15.56
N ARG A 393 -7.46 -65.99 14.43
CA ARG A 393 -6.05 -65.76 14.17
C ARG A 393 -5.93 -64.60 13.24
N SER A 394 -4.97 -63.69 13.50
CA SER A 394 -4.61 -62.60 12.60
C SER A 394 -3.12 -62.62 12.33
N GLU A 395 -2.74 -62.19 11.14
CA GLU A 395 -1.38 -62.03 10.71
C GLU A 395 -1.22 -60.68 10.05
N ALA A 396 -0.15 -59.93 10.40
CA ALA A 396 0.13 -58.65 9.84
C ALA A 396 1.64 -58.35 9.87
N PRO A 397 2.18 -57.64 8.86
CA PRO A 397 3.60 -57.23 8.89
C PRO A 397 3.83 -56.09 9.89
N SER A 398 4.99 -56.08 10.55
CA SER A 398 5.47 -54.95 11.33
C SER A 398 6.88 -54.59 10.89
N ILE A 399 7.23 -53.27 10.93
CA ILE A 399 8.59 -52.84 10.61
C ILE A 399 9.30 -52.49 11.90
N HIS A 400 10.47 -53.11 12.10
CA HIS A 400 11.32 -52.87 13.26
C HIS A 400 12.56 -52.13 12.84
N MET A 401 12.83 -50.99 13.50
CA MET A 401 14.00 -50.16 13.28
C MET A 401 14.91 -50.24 14.49
N ILE A 402 16.21 -50.50 14.25
CA ILE A 402 17.22 -50.68 15.31
C ILE A 402 18.39 -49.74 15.05
N ARG A 403 18.83 -49.02 16.07
CA ARG A 403 20.04 -48.20 16.05
C ARG A 403 21.21 -49.03 16.58
N ALA A 404 22.20 -49.30 15.73
CA ALA A 404 23.42 -49.98 16.09
C ALA A 404 24.62 -49.03 15.94
N ASN A 405 25.59 -49.14 16.83
CA ASN A 405 26.86 -48.43 16.71
C ASN A 405 27.82 -49.23 15.83
N ILE A 406 28.43 -48.57 14.87
CA ILE A 406 29.43 -49.14 13.98
C ILE A 406 30.78 -48.63 14.46
N GLU A 407 31.68 -49.55 14.80
CA GLU A 407 33.07 -49.25 15.14
C GLU A 407 33.93 -49.57 13.92
N THR A 408 34.80 -48.66 13.52
CA THR A 408 35.77 -48.90 12.43
C THR A 408 37.16 -48.53 12.92
N GLU A 409 38.12 -49.31 12.54
CA GLU A 409 39.53 -49.09 12.83
C GLU A 409 40.29 -48.91 11.50
N ILE A 410 41.04 -47.83 11.42
CA ILE A 410 41.89 -47.54 10.27
C ILE A 410 43.35 -47.69 10.74
N ALA A 411 44.03 -48.72 10.25
CA ALA A 411 45.40 -48.96 10.58
C ALA A 411 46.28 -48.88 9.29
N PRO A 412 46.67 -47.66 8.84
CA PRO A 412 47.58 -47.54 7.73
C PRO A 412 48.95 -48.09 8.09
N ILE A 413 49.40 -49.11 7.36
CA ILE A 413 50.70 -49.79 7.62
C ILE A 413 51.80 -49.00 6.91
N VAL A 414 52.87 -48.67 7.67
CA VAL A 414 54.11 -48.05 7.20
C VAL A 414 55.30 -48.95 7.43
N GLY A 415 56.42 -48.70 6.74
CA GLY A 415 57.54 -49.69 6.69
C GLY A 415 58.40 -49.72 7.94
N SER A 416 58.42 -48.73 8.84
CA SER A 416 59.24 -48.67 10.02
C SER A 416 58.56 -47.91 11.18
N GLU A 417 58.99 -48.21 12.43
CA GLU A 417 58.51 -47.54 13.63
C GLU A 417 58.69 -46.02 13.56
N LYS A 418 59.85 -45.57 13.09
CA LYS A 418 60.08 -44.12 12.89
C LYS A 418 59.12 -43.49 11.91
N GLN A 419 58.76 -44.16 10.80
CA GLN A 419 57.75 -43.65 9.84
C GLN A 419 56.35 -43.61 10.47
N ALA A 420 56.04 -44.53 11.37
CA ALA A 420 54.77 -44.48 12.11
C ALA A 420 54.74 -43.30 13.09
N GLU A 421 55.84 -43.05 13.82
CA GLU A 421 55.95 -41.84 14.67
C GLU A 421 55.85 -40.55 13.88
N ASP A 422 56.53 -40.45 12.74
CA ASP A 422 56.44 -39.30 11.84
C ASP A 422 55.01 -39.09 11.30
N LEU A 423 54.31 -40.17 10.96
CA LEU A 423 52.90 -40.09 10.50
C LEU A 423 51.97 -39.62 11.63
N VAL A 424 52.15 -40.12 12.88
CA VAL A 424 51.37 -39.65 14.04
C VAL A 424 51.65 -38.17 14.31
N ALA A 425 52.90 -37.73 14.23
CA ALA A 425 53.29 -36.34 14.40
C ALA A 425 52.68 -35.46 13.30
N TYR A 426 52.67 -35.93 12.06
CA TYR A 426 52.04 -35.27 10.92
C TYR A 426 50.54 -35.11 11.13
N ILE A 427 49.80 -36.18 11.50
CA ILE A 427 48.35 -36.13 11.76
C ILE A 427 48.05 -35.12 12.88
N LYS A 428 48.83 -35.15 13.99
CA LYS A 428 48.63 -34.20 15.09
C LYS A 428 48.86 -32.77 14.67
N LYS A 429 49.86 -32.48 13.87
CA LYS A 429 50.16 -31.13 13.37
C LYS A 429 49.05 -30.60 12.42
N GLU A 430 48.64 -31.43 11.48
CA GLU A 430 47.58 -31.06 10.52
C GLU A 430 46.20 -30.93 11.18
N SER A 431 45.97 -31.65 12.31
CA SER A 431 44.71 -31.52 13.08
C SER A 431 44.49 -30.15 13.72
N GLU A 432 45.54 -29.34 13.87
CA GLU A 432 45.49 -27.95 14.33
C GLU A 432 45.10 -26.96 13.19
N GLY A 433 45.05 -27.46 11.95
CA GLY A 433 44.70 -26.67 10.76
C GLY A 433 43.19 -26.39 10.63
N PRO A 434 42.77 -25.55 9.65
CA PRO A 434 41.38 -25.12 9.48
C PRO A 434 40.38 -26.25 9.22
N GLN A 435 40.84 -27.37 8.66
CA GLN A 435 40.00 -28.55 8.34
C GLN A 435 40.01 -29.61 9.43
N GLY A 436 40.84 -29.45 10.47
CA GLY A 436 40.99 -30.39 11.58
C GLY A 436 41.46 -31.77 11.15
N VAL A 437 41.28 -32.76 12.05
CA VAL A 437 41.71 -34.17 11.82
C VAL A 437 41.08 -34.76 10.55
N TRP A 438 39.85 -34.46 10.25
CA TRP A 438 39.08 -35.02 9.12
C TRP A 438 39.66 -34.70 7.76
N GLY A 439 40.18 -33.49 7.58
CA GLY A 439 40.78 -33.03 6.33
C GLY A 439 42.24 -33.52 6.10
N THR A 440 42.85 -34.12 7.12
CA THR A 440 44.23 -34.58 7.02
C THR A 440 44.37 -35.72 5.99
N ASN A 441 45.29 -35.55 5.03
CA ASN A 441 45.47 -36.50 3.94
C ASN A 441 46.52 -37.58 4.33
N ILE A 442 46.12 -38.84 4.22
CA ILE A 442 47.01 -40.00 4.45
C ILE A 442 47.02 -40.86 3.18
N PHE A 443 48.19 -40.96 2.52
CA PHE A 443 48.37 -41.73 1.29
C PHE A 443 47.40 -41.38 0.15
N GLY A 444 47.06 -40.11 0.02
CA GLY A 444 46.22 -39.62 -1.08
C GLY A 444 44.72 -39.64 -0.80
N LYS A 445 44.28 -40.03 0.40
CA LYS A 445 42.88 -39.96 0.86
C LYS A 445 42.79 -39.17 2.15
N SER A 446 41.71 -38.45 2.38
CA SER A 446 41.45 -37.80 3.66
C SER A 446 41.11 -38.84 4.74
N ILE A 447 41.33 -38.51 6.01
CA ILE A 447 40.89 -39.37 7.13
C ILE A 447 39.38 -39.58 7.04
N GLU A 448 38.62 -38.54 6.64
CA GLU A 448 37.18 -38.64 6.44
C GLU A 448 36.84 -39.75 5.41
N ASP A 449 37.48 -39.72 4.22
CA ASP A 449 37.24 -40.73 3.19
C ASP A 449 37.58 -42.15 3.69
N LEU A 450 38.71 -42.29 4.37
CA LEU A 450 39.12 -43.57 4.90
C LEU A 450 38.17 -44.15 5.96
N VAL A 451 37.67 -43.28 6.87
CA VAL A 451 36.66 -43.66 7.88
C VAL A 451 35.36 -44.03 7.23
N MET A 452 34.89 -43.21 6.27
CA MET A 452 33.62 -43.46 5.54
C MET A 452 33.71 -44.76 4.72
N ASP A 453 34.83 -45.02 4.05
CA ASP A 453 35.04 -46.27 3.33
C ASP A 453 35.04 -47.49 4.29
N GLY A 454 35.69 -47.35 5.45
CA GLY A 454 35.71 -48.39 6.50
C GLY A 454 34.30 -48.69 7.05
N MET A 455 33.53 -47.65 7.30
CA MET A 455 32.13 -47.80 7.76
C MET A 455 31.24 -48.44 6.70
N ARG A 456 31.33 -47.99 5.44
CA ARG A 456 30.57 -48.58 4.30
C ARG A 456 30.90 -50.06 4.17
N ASN A 457 32.19 -50.44 4.21
CA ASN A 457 32.58 -51.83 4.12
C ASN A 457 31.97 -52.69 5.23
N LYS A 458 31.91 -52.19 6.48
CA LYS A 458 31.27 -52.91 7.57
C LYS A 458 29.77 -53.08 7.40
N ILE A 459 29.07 -52.03 6.88
CA ILE A 459 27.65 -52.13 6.60
C ILE A 459 27.36 -53.14 5.51
N THR A 460 28.19 -53.18 4.44
CA THR A 460 28.03 -54.15 3.33
C THR A 460 28.40 -55.59 3.71
N LEU A 461 29.07 -55.83 4.83
CA LEU A 461 29.31 -57.18 5.33
C LEU A 461 28.04 -57.89 5.82
N ILE A 462 26.98 -57.16 6.13
CA ILE A 462 25.67 -57.74 6.40
C ILE A 462 25.05 -58.17 5.07
N ASN A 463 25.42 -59.34 4.60
CA ASN A 463 24.95 -59.92 3.35
C ASN A 463 23.46 -60.34 3.46
N GLU A 464 22.82 -60.69 2.32
CA GLU A 464 21.42 -61.08 2.26
C GLU A 464 21.06 -62.24 3.20
N GLU A 465 21.98 -63.24 3.34
CA GLU A 465 21.76 -64.36 4.23
C GLU A 465 21.70 -63.94 5.70
N SER A 466 22.57 -63.02 6.12
CA SER A 466 22.53 -62.42 7.47
C SER A 466 21.29 -61.59 7.73
N GLN A 467 20.82 -60.85 6.73
CA GLN A 467 19.57 -60.05 6.80
C GLN A 467 18.35 -60.97 7.02
N VAL A 468 18.25 -62.07 6.24
CA VAL A 468 17.17 -63.06 6.40
C VAL A 468 17.19 -63.69 7.78
N LYS A 469 18.38 -64.11 8.28
CA LYS A 469 18.52 -64.68 9.63
C LYS A 469 18.10 -63.69 10.73
N LEU A 470 18.41 -62.41 10.58
CA LEU A 470 17.97 -61.34 11.50
C LEU A 470 16.45 -61.19 11.47
N GLN A 471 15.85 -61.17 10.28
CA GLN A 471 14.40 -61.10 10.08
C GLN A 471 13.68 -62.29 10.74
N ASP A 472 14.11 -63.50 10.46
CA ASP A 472 13.57 -64.73 11.06
C ASP A 472 13.66 -64.74 12.59
N SER A 473 14.80 -64.23 13.12
CA SER A 473 14.99 -64.13 14.55
C SER A 473 14.05 -63.12 15.19
N MET A 474 13.89 -61.95 14.57
CA MET A 474 12.91 -60.94 15.01
C MET A 474 11.49 -61.45 14.98
N GLN A 475 11.10 -62.12 13.89
CA GLN A 475 9.78 -62.74 13.76
C GLN A 475 9.47 -63.73 14.86
N LYS A 476 10.47 -64.58 15.24
CA LYS A 476 10.35 -65.53 16.37
C LYS A 476 10.23 -64.78 17.70
N ILE A 477 11.04 -63.73 17.91
CA ILE A 477 11.01 -62.94 19.15
C ILE A 477 9.64 -62.29 19.35
N VAL A 478 9.04 -61.72 18.27
CA VAL A 478 7.76 -61.02 18.33
C VAL A 478 6.60 -62.00 18.53
N ASN A 479 6.66 -63.21 17.96
CA ASN A 479 5.57 -64.19 17.98
C ASN A 479 5.63 -65.17 19.17
N ASP A 480 6.83 -65.36 19.76
CA ASP A 480 7.00 -66.27 20.94
C ASP A 480 6.62 -65.53 22.24
N SER A 481 5.46 -65.89 22.76
CA SER A 481 4.85 -65.23 23.94
C SER A 481 5.56 -65.58 25.27
N ASN A 482 6.63 -66.35 25.28
CA ASN A 482 7.17 -66.96 26.50
C ASN A 482 8.37 -66.24 27.12
N GLY A 483 8.79 -65.06 26.64
CA GLY A 483 9.87 -64.28 27.23
C GLY A 483 11.20 -65.04 27.40
N GLY A 484 11.44 -66.08 26.57
CA GLY A 484 12.65 -66.89 26.64
C GLY A 484 13.85 -66.14 26.02
N LEU A 485 15.04 -66.61 26.44
CA LEU A 485 16.30 -66.15 25.87
C LEU A 485 16.39 -66.60 24.42
N VAL A 486 16.48 -65.60 23.52
CA VAL A 486 16.67 -65.85 22.08
C VAL A 486 18.19 -65.72 21.80
N CYS A 487 18.79 -66.80 21.32
CA CYS A 487 20.19 -66.79 20.87
C CYS A 487 20.14 -66.57 19.32
N ILE A 488 20.68 -65.44 18.82
CA ILE A 488 20.82 -65.15 17.41
C ILE A 488 22.25 -65.58 17.01
N ILE A 489 22.36 -66.64 16.20
CA ILE A 489 23.63 -67.08 15.58
C ILE A 489 23.59 -66.59 14.14
N ILE A 490 24.37 -65.58 13.84
CA ILE A 490 24.51 -64.98 12.52
C ILE A 490 25.56 -65.69 11.71
#